data_a1e84ed611a62d0d45c4e532d3204d36
#
_entry.id   a1e84ed611a62d0d45c4e532d3204d36
#
_cell.length_a   1.000
_cell.length_b   1.000
_cell.length_c   1.000
_cell.angle_alpha   90.00
_cell.angle_beta   90.00
_cell.angle_gamma   90.00
#
_symmetry.space_group_name_H-M   'P 1'
#
loop_
_entity.id
_entity.type
_entity.pdbx_description
1 polymer ?
#
loop_
_entity_poly.entity_id
_entity_poly.type
_entity_poly.pdbx_seq_one_letter_code
_entity_poly.pdbx_strand_id
1 'polypeptide(L)'
;GESGGIEAAKQKHDVIMTPNTYLYFDYYQTKDTENEPLAIGGYVPLERVYGYEPMPSSLTPEEQKHIIGVQANLWTEYIPTFSQAQYMVLPRWAALAEVQWSNPEKKNYENFLSRLPQLINIYDAEGYNYAKHVFDVKSEFVANSATGAVDVVMTTIDGAPIHYTLDGTEPTAASPVCDSILTIKESCTLKAVAVRPTG
;
A
#
# COMPACT_ATOMS: atom_id res chain seq x y z
N GLY A 1 -9.32 -15.45 10.43
CA GLY A 1 -7.89 -15.39 10.12
C GLY A 1 -7.41 -16.62 9.37
N GLU A 2 -6.14 -16.69 9.04
CA GLU A 2 -5.55 -17.80 8.27
C GLU A 2 -5.67 -19.16 8.96
N SER A 3 -5.61 -19.19 10.28
CA SER A 3 -5.68 -20.44 11.07
C SER A 3 -6.93 -21.28 10.78
N GLY A 4 -8.07 -20.64 10.58
CA GLY A 4 -9.30 -21.35 10.21
C GLY A 4 -9.22 -22.05 8.86
N GLY A 5 -8.61 -21.41 7.87
CA GLY A 5 -8.37 -21.99 6.55
C GLY A 5 -7.36 -23.15 6.60
N ILE A 6 -6.28 -22.98 7.36
CA ILE A 6 -5.28 -24.03 7.58
C ILE A 6 -5.92 -25.27 8.21
N GLU A 7 -6.73 -25.07 9.25
CA GLU A 7 -7.37 -26.18 9.94
C GLU A 7 -8.41 -26.90 9.05
N ALA A 8 -9.16 -26.15 8.26
CA ALA A 8 -10.10 -26.74 7.30
C ALA A 8 -9.38 -27.56 6.21
N ALA A 9 -8.27 -27.04 5.67
CA ALA A 9 -7.47 -27.77 4.68
C ALA A 9 -6.90 -29.08 5.24
N LYS A 10 -6.42 -29.10 6.49
CA LYS A 10 -5.99 -30.32 7.19
C LYS A 10 -7.10 -31.36 7.32
N GLN A 11 -8.34 -30.87 7.45
CA GLN A 11 -9.53 -31.73 7.49
C GLN A 11 -10.05 -32.11 6.09
N LYS A 12 -9.32 -31.77 5.04
CA LYS A 12 -9.65 -32.06 3.62
C LYS A 12 -10.90 -31.34 3.13
N HIS A 13 -11.16 -30.14 3.66
CA HIS A 13 -12.16 -29.23 3.12
C HIS A 13 -11.52 -28.23 2.17
N ASP A 14 -12.16 -27.98 1.05
CA ASP A 14 -11.73 -26.96 0.12
C ASP A 14 -11.91 -25.55 0.73
N VAL A 15 -10.91 -24.71 0.56
CA VAL A 15 -10.80 -23.41 1.23
C VAL A 15 -10.50 -22.31 0.23
N ILE A 16 -11.26 -21.22 0.32
CA ILE A 16 -10.90 -19.91 -0.23
C ILE A 16 -10.37 -19.05 0.91
N MET A 17 -9.11 -18.64 0.83
CA MET A 17 -8.46 -17.86 1.89
C MET A 17 -8.91 -16.39 1.85
N THR A 18 -9.41 -15.89 2.98
CA THR A 18 -9.92 -14.51 3.11
C THR A 18 -9.47 -13.82 4.42
N PRO A 19 -8.18 -13.86 4.79
CA PRO A 19 -7.75 -13.30 6.07
C PRO A 19 -7.91 -11.78 6.10
N ASN A 20 -8.58 -11.28 7.13
CA ASN A 20 -8.87 -9.85 7.27
C ASN A 20 -7.61 -8.98 7.35
N THR A 21 -6.51 -9.51 7.85
CA THR A 21 -5.22 -8.81 7.98
C THR A 21 -4.58 -8.44 6.64
N TYR A 22 -5.02 -9.08 5.54
CA TYR A 22 -4.48 -8.88 4.19
C TYR A 22 -5.54 -8.51 3.16
N LEU A 23 -6.79 -8.97 3.33
CA LEU A 23 -7.77 -9.02 2.25
C LEU A 23 -9.11 -8.33 2.59
N TYR A 24 -9.20 -7.61 3.70
CA TYR A 24 -10.36 -6.76 3.97
C TYR A 24 -10.11 -5.37 3.39
N PHE A 25 -10.71 -5.11 2.24
CA PHE A 25 -10.55 -3.87 1.49
C PHE A 25 -11.44 -2.73 1.99
N ASP A 26 -12.27 -2.98 2.98
CA ASP A 26 -12.97 -1.99 3.78
C ASP A 26 -12.09 -1.37 4.89
N TYR A 27 -10.85 -1.87 5.07
CA TYR A 27 -9.87 -1.30 6.00
C TYR A 27 -9.10 -0.13 5.38
N TYR A 28 -8.59 0.75 6.23
CA TYR A 28 -7.76 1.89 5.81
C TYR A 28 -6.52 1.46 5.03
N GLN A 29 -6.15 2.26 4.04
CA GLN A 29 -4.97 2.05 3.20
C GLN A 29 -3.75 2.81 3.68
N THR A 30 -3.95 3.82 4.54
CA THR A 30 -2.92 4.64 5.18
C THR A 30 -3.11 4.69 6.68
N LYS A 31 -2.09 5.14 7.41
CA LYS A 31 -2.16 5.43 8.85
C LYS A 31 -2.68 6.84 9.13
N ASP A 32 -2.60 7.73 8.17
CA ASP A 32 -3.21 9.07 8.22
C ASP A 32 -4.70 8.96 7.93
N THR A 33 -5.47 8.60 8.93
CA THR A 33 -6.90 8.33 8.79
C THR A 33 -7.77 9.60 8.85
N GLU A 34 -7.20 10.75 9.22
CA GLU A 34 -7.95 12.00 9.31
C GLU A 34 -8.37 12.53 7.93
N ASN A 35 -7.58 12.19 6.90
CA ASN A 35 -7.83 12.58 5.52
C ASN A 35 -8.46 11.45 4.67
N GLU A 36 -8.84 10.33 5.31
CA GLU A 36 -9.45 9.20 4.64
C GLU A 36 -10.97 9.21 4.75
N PRO A 37 -11.69 8.62 3.77
CA PRO A 37 -13.09 8.29 3.95
C PRO A 37 -13.27 7.40 5.19
N LEU A 38 -14.34 7.65 5.96
CA LEU A 38 -14.63 6.85 7.15
C LEU A 38 -14.67 5.35 6.80
N ALA A 39 -13.96 4.55 7.58
CA ALA A 39 -13.93 3.10 7.46
C ALA A 39 -14.16 2.43 8.81
N ILE A 40 -14.40 1.12 8.82
CA ILE A 40 -14.58 0.32 10.04
C ILE A 40 -13.34 0.35 10.96
N GLY A 41 -12.18 0.67 10.42
CA GLY A 41 -10.89 0.59 11.08
C GLY A 41 -9.93 -0.35 10.34
N GLY A 42 -8.97 -0.89 11.08
CA GLY A 42 -7.95 -1.77 10.50
C GLY A 42 -6.95 -1.02 9.60
N TYR A 43 -5.96 -1.75 9.08
CA TYR A 43 -4.94 -1.18 8.20
C TYR A 43 -4.43 -2.24 7.24
N VAL A 44 -4.75 -2.09 5.96
CA VAL A 44 -4.35 -3.00 4.87
C VAL A 44 -3.83 -2.16 3.70
N PRO A 45 -2.57 -1.72 3.74
CA PRO A 45 -1.94 -0.99 2.65
C PRO A 45 -1.63 -1.91 1.46
N LEU A 46 -1.32 -1.30 0.30
CA LEU A 46 -1.03 -2.00 -0.94
C LEU A 46 0.06 -3.07 -0.80
N GLU A 47 1.16 -2.74 -0.12
CA GLU A 47 2.29 -3.64 0.11
C GLU A 47 1.90 -4.87 0.94
N ARG A 48 0.98 -4.73 1.88
CA ARG A 48 0.49 -5.84 2.70
C ARG A 48 -0.33 -6.83 1.87
N VAL A 49 -1.16 -6.33 0.96
CA VAL A 49 -1.90 -7.18 0.01
C VAL A 49 -0.93 -7.95 -0.88
N TYR A 50 0.05 -7.25 -1.46
CA TYR A 50 1.06 -7.87 -2.33
C TYR A 50 1.93 -8.89 -1.60
N GLY A 51 2.27 -8.61 -0.34
CA GLY A 51 3.07 -9.50 0.50
C GLY A 51 2.34 -10.77 0.98
N TYR A 52 1.04 -10.86 0.76
CA TYR A 52 0.28 -12.04 1.17
C TYR A 52 0.70 -13.28 0.38
N GLU A 53 0.85 -14.40 1.09
CA GLU A 53 1.07 -15.72 0.50
C GLU A 53 -0.13 -16.62 0.83
N PRO A 54 -0.97 -16.93 -0.18
CA PRO A 54 -2.18 -17.71 0.02
C PRO A 54 -1.95 -19.15 0.43
N MET A 55 -0.75 -19.68 0.12
CA MET A 55 -0.41 -21.07 0.36
C MET A 55 0.43 -21.23 1.63
N PRO A 56 -0.16 -21.54 2.78
CA PRO A 56 0.59 -21.66 4.03
C PRO A 56 1.66 -22.74 3.96
N SER A 57 2.89 -22.40 4.31
CA SER A 57 4.02 -23.33 4.34
C SER A 57 3.89 -24.42 5.43
N SER A 58 2.96 -24.25 6.36
CA SER A 58 2.66 -25.23 7.42
C SER A 58 1.81 -26.40 6.94
N LEU A 59 1.28 -26.34 5.72
CA LEU A 59 0.49 -27.41 5.10
C LEU A 59 1.39 -28.36 4.29
N THR A 60 1.12 -29.65 4.37
CA THR A 60 1.71 -30.65 3.49
C THR A 60 1.24 -30.47 2.04
N PRO A 61 1.97 -30.99 1.02
CA PRO A 61 1.53 -30.89 -0.37
C PRO A 61 0.12 -31.45 -0.65
N GLU A 62 -0.30 -32.47 0.10
CA GLU A 62 -1.67 -33.00 -0.03
C GLU A 62 -2.71 -32.07 0.56
N GLU A 63 -2.44 -31.45 1.71
CA GLU A 63 -3.32 -30.47 2.34
C GLU A 63 -3.41 -29.17 1.52
N GLN A 64 -2.31 -28.75 0.90
CA GLN A 64 -2.25 -27.57 0.03
C GLN A 64 -3.22 -27.65 -1.15
N LYS A 65 -3.53 -28.85 -1.64
CA LYS A 65 -4.50 -29.05 -2.74
C LYS A 65 -5.90 -28.56 -2.38
N HIS A 66 -6.20 -28.42 -1.11
CA HIS A 66 -7.47 -27.91 -0.61
C HIS A 66 -7.52 -26.38 -0.55
N ILE A 67 -6.41 -25.68 -0.74
CA ILE A 67 -6.43 -24.23 -0.89
C ILE A 67 -6.73 -23.90 -2.37
N ILE A 68 -8.00 -23.69 -2.68
CA ILE A 68 -8.48 -23.55 -4.05
C ILE A 68 -8.54 -22.10 -4.54
N GLY A 69 -8.28 -21.13 -3.67
CA GLY A 69 -8.28 -19.73 -4.07
C GLY A 69 -8.16 -18.74 -2.94
N VAL A 70 -8.22 -17.47 -3.32
CA VAL A 70 -8.12 -16.30 -2.46
C VAL A 70 -9.24 -15.32 -2.83
N GLN A 71 -9.80 -14.65 -1.83
CA GLN A 71 -10.85 -13.65 -2.01
C GLN A 71 -10.58 -12.43 -1.12
N ALA A 72 -10.71 -11.24 -1.68
CA ALA A 72 -10.84 -10.01 -0.90
C ALA A 72 -12.30 -9.74 -0.55
N ASN A 73 -12.54 -9.14 0.60
CA ASN A 73 -13.84 -8.71 1.05
C ASN A 73 -13.91 -7.18 1.08
N LEU A 74 -15.02 -6.62 0.62
CA LEU A 74 -15.34 -5.22 0.71
C LEU A 74 -16.71 -5.08 1.42
N TRP A 75 -16.66 -4.95 2.73
CA TRP A 75 -17.86 -4.73 3.53
C TRP A 75 -18.29 -3.27 3.40
N THR A 76 -19.56 -3.03 3.16
CA THR A 76 -20.03 -1.72 2.69
C THR A 76 -20.75 -0.88 3.75
N GLU A 77 -20.61 -1.20 5.03
CA GLU A 77 -21.24 -0.47 6.14
C GLU A 77 -20.86 1.03 6.15
N TYR A 78 -19.66 1.34 5.69
CA TYR A 78 -19.13 2.71 5.61
C TYR A 78 -18.86 3.16 4.17
N ILE A 79 -19.34 2.44 3.16
CA ILE A 79 -19.07 2.70 1.74
C ILE A 79 -20.40 3.03 1.02
N PRO A 80 -20.86 4.29 1.09
CA PRO A 80 -22.17 4.68 0.58
C PRO A 80 -22.24 4.84 -0.95
N THR A 81 -21.10 4.92 -1.65
CA THR A 81 -21.07 5.20 -3.09
C THR A 81 -20.14 4.24 -3.84
N PHE A 82 -20.44 4.04 -5.13
CA PHE A 82 -19.59 3.25 -6.00
C PHE A 82 -18.19 3.87 -6.17
N SER A 83 -18.11 5.20 -6.25
CA SER A 83 -16.83 5.92 -6.31
C SER A 83 -15.95 5.64 -5.08
N GLN A 84 -16.55 5.57 -3.88
CA GLN A 84 -15.80 5.19 -2.69
C GLN A 84 -15.40 3.71 -2.71
N ALA A 85 -16.26 2.82 -3.24
CA ALA A 85 -15.89 1.42 -3.43
C ALA A 85 -14.67 1.28 -4.36
N GLN A 86 -14.62 2.03 -5.46
CA GLN A 86 -13.46 2.09 -6.35
C GLN A 86 -12.19 2.55 -5.58
N TYR A 87 -12.30 3.63 -4.81
CA TYR A 87 -11.20 4.12 -3.97
C TYR A 87 -10.68 3.06 -3.01
N MET A 88 -11.57 2.32 -2.36
CA MET A 88 -11.21 1.31 -1.38
C MET A 88 -10.56 0.06 -2.01
N VAL A 89 -10.91 -0.30 -3.24
CA VAL A 89 -10.37 -1.51 -3.89
C VAL A 89 -9.15 -1.22 -4.78
N LEU A 90 -9.05 -0.04 -5.36
CA LEU A 90 -7.98 0.29 -6.31
C LEU A 90 -6.85 1.11 -5.61
N PRO A 91 -5.57 0.78 -5.83
CA PRO A 91 -5.02 -0.27 -6.69
C PRO A 91 -4.81 -1.62 -5.99
N ARG A 92 -5.30 -1.85 -4.75
CA ARG A 92 -5.09 -3.11 -4.00
C ARG A 92 -5.56 -4.34 -4.77
N TRP A 93 -6.58 -4.20 -5.60
CA TRP A 93 -7.06 -5.29 -6.46
C TRP A 93 -6.01 -5.74 -7.48
N ALA A 94 -5.23 -4.81 -8.01
CA ALA A 94 -4.11 -5.16 -8.90
C ALA A 94 -3.04 -5.99 -8.18
N ALA A 95 -2.72 -5.64 -6.93
CA ALA A 95 -1.81 -6.41 -6.10
C ALA A 95 -2.34 -7.82 -5.82
N LEU A 96 -3.62 -7.94 -5.47
CA LEU A 96 -4.26 -9.24 -5.26
C LEU A 96 -4.28 -10.08 -6.54
N ALA A 97 -4.56 -9.48 -7.69
CA ALA A 97 -4.53 -10.19 -8.97
C ALA A 97 -3.14 -10.79 -9.23
N GLU A 98 -2.07 -10.02 -9.00
CA GLU A 98 -0.71 -10.57 -9.19
C GLU A 98 -0.38 -11.67 -8.19
N VAL A 99 -0.81 -11.54 -6.94
CA VAL A 99 -0.67 -12.60 -5.92
C VAL A 99 -1.36 -13.90 -6.36
N GLN A 100 -2.54 -13.81 -6.98
CA GLN A 100 -3.31 -14.98 -7.43
C GLN A 100 -2.75 -15.65 -8.67
N TRP A 101 -2.11 -14.90 -9.57
CA TRP A 101 -1.65 -15.39 -10.87
C TRP A 101 -0.15 -15.66 -10.95
N SER A 102 0.61 -15.30 -9.90
CA SER A 102 2.06 -15.46 -9.89
C SER A 102 2.50 -16.52 -8.89
N ASN A 103 3.47 -17.33 -9.30
CA ASN A 103 4.15 -18.19 -8.34
C ASN A 103 4.91 -17.34 -7.31
N PRO A 104 5.00 -17.76 -6.03
CA PRO A 104 5.63 -16.99 -4.97
C PRO A 104 7.06 -16.53 -5.28
N GLU A 105 7.85 -17.39 -5.93
CA GLU A 105 9.24 -17.12 -6.29
C GLU A 105 9.39 -16.05 -7.41
N LYS A 106 8.31 -15.73 -8.10
CA LYS A 106 8.28 -14.69 -9.15
C LYS A 106 7.75 -13.37 -8.68
N LYS A 107 7.20 -13.31 -7.46
CA LYS A 107 6.70 -12.06 -6.90
C LYS A 107 7.85 -11.12 -6.62
N ASN A 108 7.72 -9.87 -7.08
CA ASN A 108 8.69 -8.81 -6.84
C ASN A 108 7.94 -7.47 -6.73
N TYR A 109 7.86 -6.94 -5.53
CA TYR A 109 7.09 -5.74 -5.24
C TYR A 109 7.62 -4.50 -5.97
N GLU A 110 8.93 -4.33 -6.07
CA GLU A 110 9.53 -3.21 -6.81
C GLU A 110 9.19 -3.28 -8.30
N ASN A 111 9.23 -4.47 -8.89
CA ASN A 111 8.79 -4.67 -10.27
C ASN A 111 7.28 -4.40 -10.43
N PHE A 112 6.45 -4.83 -9.49
CA PHE A 112 5.02 -4.49 -9.48
C PHE A 112 4.82 -2.97 -9.45
N LEU A 113 5.51 -2.28 -8.54
CA LEU A 113 5.43 -0.82 -8.42
C LEU A 113 5.88 -0.10 -9.70
N SER A 114 6.93 -0.59 -10.38
CA SER A 114 7.42 0.02 -11.63
C SER A 114 6.40 -0.07 -12.79
N ARG A 115 5.51 -1.05 -12.77
CA ARG A 115 4.44 -1.24 -13.76
C ARG A 115 3.13 -0.53 -13.39
N LEU A 116 2.95 -0.22 -12.12
CA LEU A 116 1.71 0.36 -11.62
C LEU A 116 1.32 1.70 -12.29
N PRO A 117 2.25 2.62 -12.63
CA PRO A 117 1.89 3.85 -13.34
C PRO A 117 1.16 3.62 -14.67
N GLN A 118 1.46 2.55 -15.40
CA GLN A 118 0.75 2.21 -16.64
C GLN A 118 -0.71 1.82 -16.37
N LEU A 119 -0.97 1.09 -15.28
CA LEU A 119 -2.33 0.76 -14.86
C LEU A 119 -3.09 1.99 -14.36
N ILE A 120 -2.40 2.88 -13.64
CA ILE A 120 -2.97 4.16 -13.19
C ILE A 120 -3.40 5.03 -14.36
N ASN A 121 -2.63 5.09 -15.45
CA ASN A 121 -3.03 5.81 -16.67
C ASN A 121 -4.34 5.25 -17.25
N ILE A 122 -4.59 3.94 -17.13
CA ILE A 122 -5.87 3.34 -17.52
C ILE A 122 -6.99 3.78 -16.58
N TYR A 123 -6.74 3.80 -15.27
CA TYR A 123 -7.73 4.26 -14.31
C TYR A 123 -8.13 5.73 -14.56
N ASP A 124 -7.14 6.59 -14.85
CA ASP A 124 -7.37 8.00 -15.18
C ASP A 124 -8.17 8.14 -16.48
N ALA A 125 -7.82 7.40 -17.52
CA ALA A 125 -8.51 7.43 -18.81
C ALA A 125 -9.97 6.96 -18.71
N GLU A 126 -10.24 5.97 -17.89
CA GLU A 126 -11.58 5.42 -17.63
C GLU A 126 -12.36 6.18 -16.55
N GLY A 127 -11.74 7.16 -15.89
CA GLY A 127 -12.36 7.96 -14.83
C GLY A 127 -12.63 7.18 -13.55
N TYR A 128 -11.84 6.16 -13.24
CA TYR A 128 -11.95 5.43 -11.97
C TYR A 128 -11.41 6.26 -10.82
N ASN A 129 -12.10 6.23 -9.69
CA ASN A 129 -11.57 6.74 -8.44
C ASN A 129 -10.68 5.68 -7.77
N TYR A 130 -9.44 6.04 -7.40
CA TYR A 130 -8.51 5.12 -6.77
C TYR A 130 -7.68 5.82 -5.69
N ALA A 131 -7.18 5.07 -4.71
CA ALA A 131 -6.32 5.59 -3.66
C ALA A 131 -4.92 5.92 -4.23
N LYS A 132 -4.45 7.13 -3.95
CA LYS A 132 -3.19 7.66 -4.51
C LYS A 132 -1.98 7.49 -3.57
N HIS A 133 -2.13 6.80 -2.43
CA HIS A 133 -1.09 6.66 -1.41
C HIS A 133 0.22 6.03 -1.92
N VAL A 134 0.15 5.27 -3.02
CA VAL A 134 1.36 4.74 -3.68
C VAL A 134 2.28 5.86 -4.19
N PHE A 135 1.73 7.05 -4.41
CA PHE A 135 2.47 8.23 -4.88
C PHE A 135 2.93 9.14 -3.75
N ASP A 136 2.60 8.84 -2.50
CA ASP A 136 3.02 9.63 -1.35
C ASP A 136 4.54 9.58 -1.17
N VAL A 137 5.06 10.63 -0.54
CA VAL A 137 6.48 10.69 -0.19
C VAL A 137 6.74 9.65 0.91
N LYS A 138 7.64 8.72 0.64
CA LYS A 138 8.18 7.81 1.64
C LYS A 138 9.41 8.44 2.27
N SER A 139 9.53 8.37 3.60
CA SER A 139 10.66 8.93 4.33
C SER A 139 11.26 7.91 5.27
N GLU A 140 12.59 7.85 5.30
CA GLU A 140 13.37 7.11 6.27
C GLU A 140 14.24 8.07 7.07
N PHE A 141 14.28 7.88 8.38
CA PHE A 141 15.02 8.73 9.30
C PHE A 141 16.22 7.95 9.84
N VAL A 142 17.42 8.42 9.56
CA VAL A 142 18.66 7.80 9.98
C VAL A 142 19.39 8.72 10.94
N ALA A 143 19.59 8.27 12.19
CA ALA A 143 20.35 9.05 13.16
C ALA A 143 21.83 9.07 12.76
N ASN A 144 22.40 10.28 12.60
CA ASN A 144 23.82 10.49 12.35
C ASN A 144 24.55 10.69 13.68
N SER A 145 25.06 9.61 14.24
CA SER A 145 25.73 9.62 15.54
C SER A 145 27.02 10.45 15.59
N ALA A 146 27.64 10.71 14.44
CA ALA A 146 28.86 11.50 14.35
C ALA A 146 28.59 13.02 14.47
N THR A 147 27.41 13.48 14.05
CA THR A 147 27.08 14.92 14.00
C THR A 147 25.93 15.29 14.95
N GLY A 148 25.23 14.32 15.50
CA GLY A 148 23.99 14.52 16.29
C GLY A 148 22.79 14.95 15.42
N ALA A 149 22.93 14.92 14.10
CA ALA A 149 21.88 15.24 13.14
C ALA A 149 21.00 14.03 12.84
N VAL A 150 19.89 14.28 12.14
CA VAL A 150 19.05 13.24 11.52
C VAL A 150 19.10 13.42 10.01
N ASP A 151 19.53 12.40 9.31
CA ASP A 151 19.47 12.35 7.86
C ASP A 151 18.11 11.74 7.44
N VAL A 152 17.38 12.48 6.63
CA VAL A 152 16.07 12.08 6.10
C VAL A 152 16.22 11.76 4.63
N VAL A 153 16.03 10.50 4.28
CA VAL A 153 15.96 10.04 2.89
C VAL A 153 14.50 10.05 2.47
N MET A 154 14.17 10.81 1.45
CA MET A 154 12.82 10.89 0.91
C MET A 154 12.76 10.35 -0.51
N THR A 155 11.74 9.55 -0.83
CA THR A 155 11.56 8.96 -2.15
C THR A 155 10.11 8.99 -2.58
N THR A 156 9.89 8.97 -3.88
CA THR A 156 8.58 8.72 -4.52
C THR A 156 8.71 7.56 -5.48
N ILE A 157 7.61 6.86 -5.74
CA ILE A 157 7.60 5.68 -6.61
C ILE A 157 8.01 5.98 -8.06
N ASP A 158 7.74 7.19 -8.51
CA ASP A 158 7.92 7.65 -9.89
C ASP A 158 9.07 8.67 -10.05
N GLY A 159 9.83 8.91 -8.97
CA GLY A 159 10.92 9.89 -8.97
C GLY A 159 10.45 11.35 -9.07
N ALA A 160 9.18 11.62 -8.75
CA ALA A 160 8.67 12.99 -8.75
C ALA A 160 9.43 13.89 -7.77
N PRO A 161 9.69 15.17 -8.11
CA PRO A 161 10.37 16.11 -7.23
C PRO A 161 9.66 16.25 -5.89
N ILE A 162 10.43 16.21 -4.80
CA ILE A 162 9.91 16.32 -3.43
C ILE A 162 10.22 17.72 -2.92
N HIS A 163 9.18 18.50 -2.69
CA HIS A 163 9.28 19.81 -2.07
C HIS A 163 9.01 19.70 -0.57
N TYR A 164 9.73 20.49 0.24
CA TYR A 164 9.62 20.40 1.69
C TYR A 164 9.64 21.74 2.39
N THR A 165 9.18 21.76 3.65
CA THR A 165 9.34 22.84 4.63
C THR A 165 9.83 22.28 5.95
N LEU A 166 10.48 23.12 6.78
CA LEU A 166 10.98 22.74 8.11
C LEU A 166 10.27 23.48 9.25
N ASP A 167 9.37 24.38 8.93
CA ASP A 167 8.62 25.22 9.86
C ASP A 167 7.17 24.75 10.10
N GLY A 168 6.80 23.61 9.51
CA GLY A 168 5.46 23.02 9.62
C GLY A 168 4.42 23.65 8.69
N THR A 169 4.78 24.61 7.85
CA THR A 169 3.89 25.13 6.80
C THR A 169 3.69 24.08 5.69
N GLU A 170 2.58 24.17 4.94
CA GLU A 170 2.35 23.29 3.81
C GLU A 170 3.32 23.60 2.66
N PRO A 171 4.12 22.62 2.19
CA PRO A 171 5.01 22.82 1.06
C PRO A 171 4.22 22.98 -0.24
N THR A 172 4.78 23.79 -1.15
CA THR A 172 4.23 24.06 -2.48
C THR A 172 5.29 23.83 -3.55
N ALA A 173 4.94 23.95 -4.82
CA ALA A 173 5.89 23.90 -5.93
C ALA A 173 6.98 24.99 -5.86
N ALA A 174 6.80 26.04 -5.06
CA ALA A 174 7.80 27.09 -4.82
C ALA A 174 8.72 26.79 -3.62
N SER A 175 8.41 25.78 -2.82
CA SER A 175 9.22 25.38 -1.67
C SER A 175 10.52 24.70 -2.11
N PRO A 176 11.56 24.66 -1.25
CA PRO A 176 12.81 23.96 -1.55
C PRO A 176 12.60 22.50 -2.00
N VAL A 177 13.44 22.04 -2.91
CA VAL A 177 13.43 20.65 -3.39
C VAL A 177 14.48 19.83 -2.63
N CYS A 178 14.12 18.61 -2.25
CA CYS A 178 15.05 17.64 -1.69
C CYS A 178 15.63 16.78 -2.82
N ASP A 179 16.90 16.96 -3.14
CA ASP A 179 17.54 16.23 -4.24
C ASP A 179 17.95 14.79 -3.87
N SER A 180 18.15 14.49 -2.57
CA SER A 180 18.54 13.13 -2.13
C SER A 180 18.37 12.94 -0.62
N ILE A 181 19.19 13.60 0.19
CA ILE A 181 19.21 13.46 1.64
C ILE A 181 19.08 14.85 2.27
N LEU A 182 18.15 14.98 3.19
CA LEU A 182 17.96 16.19 3.98
C LEU A 182 18.55 15.98 5.38
N THR A 183 19.65 16.67 5.69
CA THR A 183 20.27 16.63 7.01
C THR A 183 19.66 17.68 7.94
N ILE A 184 19.01 17.23 9.01
CA ILE A 184 18.35 18.06 10.01
C ILE A 184 19.20 18.09 11.28
N LYS A 185 19.66 19.28 11.68
CA LYS A 185 20.53 19.47 12.86
C LYS A 185 19.79 20.00 14.08
N GLU A 186 18.63 20.59 13.89
CA GLU A 186 17.84 21.21 14.93
C GLU A 186 16.41 20.66 14.92
N SER A 187 15.72 20.71 16.05
CA SER A 187 14.33 20.27 16.14
C SER A 187 13.44 21.13 15.25
N CYS A 188 12.68 20.48 14.36
CA CYS A 188 11.81 21.16 13.40
C CYS A 188 10.56 20.31 13.10
N THR A 189 9.61 20.89 12.38
CA THR A 189 8.47 20.17 11.82
C THR A 189 8.66 20.06 10.32
N LEU A 190 9.10 18.89 9.86
CA LEU A 190 9.24 18.59 8.43
C LEU A 190 7.88 18.24 7.83
N LYS A 191 7.53 18.93 6.75
CA LYS A 191 6.48 18.52 5.82
C LYS A 191 7.05 18.36 4.42
N ALA A 192 6.54 17.40 3.67
CA ALA A 192 7.00 17.13 2.32
C ALA A 192 5.84 16.75 1.40
N VAL A 193 5.91 17.18 0.15
CA VAL A 193 4.95 16.84 -0.90
C VAL A 193 5.66 16.53 -2.21
N ALA A 194 5.19 15.53 -2.93
CA ALA A 194 5.63 15.26 -4.29
C ALA A 194 4.85 16.15 -5.26
N VAL A 195 5.57 16.96 -6.04
CA VAL A 195 4.96 17.82 -7.04
C VAL A 195 5.11 17.19 -8.42
N ARG A 196 3.98 16.97 -9.08
CA ARG A 196 3.91 16.41 -10.43
C ARG A 196 3.39 17.47 -11.40
N PRO A 197 3.92 17.52 -12.64
CA PRO A 197 3.30 18.35 -13.67
C PRO A 197 1.90 17.77 -13.88
N THR A 198 0.92 18.54 -13.47
CA THR A 198 -0.52 18.33 -13.59
C THR A 198 -1.01 17.07 -14.26
N GLY A 199 -1.66 16.24 -13.51
CA GLY A 199 -2.83 15.53 -13.97
C GLY A 199 -4.05 16.23 -13.38
#